data_b0746ab1df96f0607f54cff9175a303b
#
_entry.id   b0746ab1df96f0607f54cff9175a303b
#
_cell.length_a   1.000
_cell.length_b   1.000
_cell.length_c   1.000
_cell.angle_alpha   90.00
_cell.angle_beta   90.00
_cell.angle_gamma   90.00
#
_symmetry.space_group_name_H-M   'P 1'
#
loop_
_entity.id
_entity.type
_entity.pdbx_description
1 polymer ?
#
loop_
_entity_poly.entity_id
_entity_poly.type
_entity_poly.pdbx_seq_one_letter_code
_entity_poly.pdbx_strand_id
1 'polypeptide(L)'
;MKLYHATSEKMARRYHEAGGIIRPVRGFTTLLGAMAWAMKTGRKVIYVIEGEPAYKLPDHHNKYGDAWWIDSDVALESVSCEYSAARD
;
A
#
# COMPACT_ATOMS: atom_id res chain seq x y z
N MET A 1 8.93 -9.49 -2.73
CA MET A 1 8.01 -9.11 -3.82
C MET A 1 7.69 -7.63 -3.71
N LYS A 2 7.75 -6.92 -4.83
CA LYS A 2 7.43 -5.50 -4.87
C LYS A 2 5.92 -5.30 -4.95
N LEU A 3 5.36 -4.51 -4.04
CA LEU A 3 3.94 -4.23 -3.98
C LEU A 3 3.68 -2.74 -3.80
N TYR A 4 2.50 -2.29 -4.17
CA TYR A 4 2.06 -0.90 -4.04
C TYR A 4 0.96 -0.82 -2.99
N HIS A 5 1.18 0.00 -1.98
CA HIS A 5 0.25 0.15 -0.85
C HIS A 5 -0.38 1.54 -0.85
N ALA A 6 -1.70 1.59 -1.01
CA ALA A 6 -2.46 2.83 -1.00
C ALA A 6 -2.94 3.15 0.41
N THR A 7 -2.70 4.37 0.88
CA THR A 7 -3.05 4.79 2.22
C THR A 7 -3.48 6.26 2.26
N SER A 8 -4.03 6.69 3.39
CA SER A 8 -4.42 8.08 3.61
C SER A 8 -3.25 8.89 4.18
N GLU A 9 -3.35 10.23 4.11
CA GLU A 9 -2.40 11.12 4.77
C GLU A 9 -2.31 10.84 6.26
N LYS A 10 -3.45 10.60 6.90
CA LYS A 10 -3.50 10.34 8.33
C LYS A 10 -2.72 9.08 8.68
N MET A 11 -2.92 8.01 7.92
CA MET A 11 -2.19 6.75 8.14
C MET A 11 -0.72 6.90 7.80
N ALA A 12 -0.38 7.66 6.77
CA ALA A 12 1.02 7.92 6.42
C ALA A 12 1.76 8.58 7.58
N ARG A 13 1.14 9.55 8.25
CA ARG A 13 1.73 10.16 9.45
C ARG A 13 1.93 9.15 10.57
N ARG A 14 0.97 8.26 10.78
CA ARG A 14 1.10 7.19 11.78
C ARG A 14 2.23 6.23 11.46
N TYR A 15 2.43 5.92 10.20
CA TYR A 15 3.53 5.07 9.77
C TYR A 15 4.89 5.71 10.09
N HIS A 16 5.01 7.02 9.86
CA HIS A 16 6.24 7.75 10.22
C HIS A 16 6.49 7.76 11.72
N GLU A 17 5.45 7.93 12.52
CA GLU A 17 5.56 7.90 13.98
C GLU A 17 5.95 6.51 14.48
N ALA A 18 5.40 5.47 13.87
CA ALA A 18 5.64 4.08 14.27
C ALA A 18 6.96 3.51 13.71
N GLY A 19 7.54 4.17 12.71
CA GLY A 19 8.74 3.66 12.04
C GLY A 19 8.47 2.62 10.98
N GLY A 20 7.21 2.37 10.62
CA GLY A 20 6.86 1.38 9.62
C GLY A 20 5.38 1.29 9.35
N ILE A 21 5.03 0.51 8.34
CA ILE A 21 3.64 0.22 7.99
C ILE A 21 3.21 -0.99 8.82
N ILE A 22 2.16 -0.78 9.61
CA ILE A 22 1.69 -1.80 10.57
C ILE A 22 0.84 -2.85 9.85
N ARG A 23 1.11 -4.11 10.15
CA ARG A 23 0.33 -5.24 9.61
C ARG A 23 -1.13 -5.22 10.09
N PRO A 24 -2.07 -5.78 9.33
CA PRO A 24 -1.88 -6.38 8.01
C PRO A 24 -1.76 -5.30 6.94
N VAL A 25 -0.91 -5.54 5.95
CA VAL A 25 -0.66 -4.57 4.88
C VAL A 25 -1.22 -5.09 3.57
N ARG A 26 -2.09 -4.31 2.94
CA ARG A 26 -2.61 -4.63 1.61
C ARG A 26 -1.67 -4.05 0.57
N GLY A 27 -1.23 -4.90 -0.35
CA GLY A 27 -0.39 -4.45 -1.45
C GLY A 27 -0.91 -4.94 -2.79
N PHE A 28 -0.75 -4.11 -3.81
CA PHE A 28 -1.14 -4.43 -5.18
C PHE A 28 0.08 -4.72 -6.02
N THR A 29 -0.05 -5.65 -6.96
CA THR A 29 1.08 -6.03 -7.83
C THR A 29 1.45 -4.96 -8.84
N THR A 30 0.54 -4.01 -9.11
CA THR A 30 0.78 -2.93 -10.07
C THR A 30 0.43 -1.57 -9.47
N LEU A 31 1.07 -0.53 -9.98
CA LEU A 31 0.75 0.84 -9.60
C LEU A 31 -0.69 1.19 -9.99
N LEU A 32 -1.14 0.77 -11.18
CA LEU A 32 -2.51 1.04 -11.62
C LEU A 32 -3.54 0.43 -10.68
N GLY A 33 -3.28 -0.78 -10.17
CA GLY A 33 -4.16 -1.41 -9.19
C GLY A 33 -4.28 -0.60 -7.91
N ALA A 34 -3.15 -0.14 -7.40
CA ALA A 34 -3.13 0.69 -6.20
C ALA A 34 -3.82 2.04 -6.44
N MET A 35 -3.60 2.64 -7.61
CA MET A 35 -4.25 3.91 -7.96
C MET A 35 -5.77 3.77 -8.07
N ALA A 36 -6.25 2.70 -8.69
CA ALA A 36 -7.68 2.43 -8.80
C ALA A 36 -8.30 2.28 -7.40
N TRP A 37 -7.65 1.57 -6.52
CA TRP A 37 -8.09 1.41 -5.13
C TRP A 37 -8.06 2.74 -4.38
N ALA A 38 -6.99 3.52 -4.56
CA ALA A 38 -6.85 4.82 -3.92
C ALA A 38 -7.98 5.76 -4.33
N MET A 39 -8.30 5.81 -5.60
CA MET A 39 -9.40 6.64 -6.12
C MET A 39 -10.74 6.20 -5.55
N LYS A 40 -10.98 4.89 -5.52
CA LYS A 40 -12.23 4.33 -5.01
C LYS A 40 -12.44 4.65 -3.52
N THR A 41 -11.37 4.65 -2.75
CA THR A 41 -11.42 4.82 -1.30
C THR A 41 -11.07 6.23 -0.82
N GLY A 42 -10.75 7.14 -1.74
CA GLY A 42 -10.38 8.51 -1.40
C GLY A 42 -8.99 8.63 -0.76
N ARG A 43 -8.14 7.65 -0.95
CA ARG A 43 -6.77 7.68 -0.43
C ARG A 43 -5.86 8.44 -1.37
N LYS A 44 -4.83 9.08 -0.84
CA LYS A 44 -4.01 10.01 -1.62
C LYS A 44 -2.54 9.70 -1.64
N VAL A 45 -2.11 8.65 -0.96
CA VAL A 45 -0.70 8.29 -0.87
C VAL A 45 -0.51 6.85 -1.29
N ILE A 46 0.50 6.59 -2.13
CA ILE A 46 0.85 5.24 -2.55
C ILE A 46 2.33 5.02 -2.27
N TYR A 47 2.63 3.98 -1.51
CA TYR A 47 4.00 3.56 -1.22
C TYR A 47 4.37 2.34 -2.03
N VAL A 48 5.64 2.29 -2.44
CA VAL A 48 6.24 1.07 -2.97
C VAL A 48 6.88 0.35 -1.80
N ILE A 49 6.52 -0.91 -1.60
CA ILE A 49 7.03 -1.71 -0.50
C ILE A 49 7.63 -3.01 -1.01
N GLU A 50 8.60 -3.54 -0.27
CA GLU A 50 9.10 -4.89 -0.46
C GLU A 50 8.62 -5.72 0.71
N GLY A 51 8.04 -6.87 0.42
CA GLY A 51 7.54 -7.75 1.47
C GLY A 51 7.25 -9.14 0.97
N GLU A 52 7.00 -10.04 1.90
CA GLU A 52 6.59 -11.40 1.62
C GLU A 52 5.07 -11.48 1.75
N PRO A 53 4.35 -11.63 0.64
CA PRO A 53 2.89 -11.74 0.73
C PRO A 53 2.49 -13.04 1.42
N ALA A 54 1.55 -12.94 2.35
CA ALA A 54 1.05 -14.09 3.07
C ALA A 54 0.00 -14.83 2.26
N TYR A 55 -0.95 -14.10 1.68
CA TYR A 55 -1.98 -14.71 0.84
C TYR A 55 -2.63 -13.66 -0.06
N LYS A 56 -3.20 -14.15 -1.16
CA LYS A 56 -3.90 -13.33 -2.13
C LYS A 56 -5.33 -13.06 -1.66
N LEU A 57 -5.83 -11.86 -1.92
CA LEU A 57 -7.20 -11.49 -1.59
C LEU A 57 -8.14 -12.01 -2.68
N PRO A 58 -8.97 -13.03 -2.40
CA PRO A 58 -9.75 -13.69 -3.45
C PRO A 58 -10.92 -12.88 -3.99
N ASP A 59 -11.50 -12.00 -3.16
CA ASP A 59 -12.68 -11.23 -3.51
C ASP A 59 -12.36 -9.86 -4.08
N HIS A 60 -11.10 -9.63 -4.39
CA HIS A 60 -10.65 -8.33 -4.84
C HIS A 60 -10.70 -8.28 -6.37
N HIS A 61 -11.75 -7.69 -6.91
CA HIS A 61 -11.95 -7.57 -8.34
C HIS A 61 -11.10 -6.44 -8.91
N ASN A 62 -9.83 -6.68 -9.02
CA ASN A 62 -8.93 -5.69 -9.57
C ASN A 62 -8.41 -6.13 -10.93
N LYS A 63 -8.99 -5.56 -11.98
CA LYS A 63 -8.58 -5.89 -13.34
C LYS A 63 -7.20 -5.34 -13.72
N TYR A 64 -6.61 -4.51 -12.86
CA TYR A 64 -5.29 -3.93 -13.11
C TYR A 64 -4.16 -4.62 -12.35
N GLY A 65 -4.49 -5.59 -11.52
CA GLY A 65 -3.50 -6.34 -10.75
C GLY A 65 -4.09 -6.97 -9.52
N ASP A 66 -3.40 -7.97 -8.97
CA ASP A 66 -3.85 -8.67 -7.79
C ASP A 66 -3.54 -7.92 -6.52
N ALA A 67 -4.36 -8.12 -5.50
CA ALA A 67 -4.12 -7.61 -4.16
C ALA A 67 -3.68 -8.75 -3.24
N TRP A 68 -2.72 -8.45 -2.36
CA TRP A 68 -2.14 -9.41 -1.44
C TRP A 68 -2.10 -8.83 -0.03
N TRP A 69 -2.23 -9.70 0.98
CA TRP A 69 -1.96 -9.34 2.37
C TRP A 69 -0.53 -9.67 2.75
N ILE A 70 0.11 -8.73 3.42
CA ILE A 70 1.38 -8.95 4.10
C ILE A 70 1.07 -8.99 5.59
N ASP A 71 1.40 -10.10 6.23
CA ASP A 71 1.06 -10.32 7.65
C ASP A 71 2.25 -10.04 8.56
N SER A 72 3.00 -9.01 8.23
CA SER A 72 4.13 -8.52 9.03
C SER A 72 4.27 -7.03 8.81
N ASP A 73 4.86 -6.35 9.79
CA ASP A 73 5.14 -4.92 9.66
C ASP A 73 6.22 -4.69 8.60
N VAL A 74 6.11 -3.57 7.87
CA VAL A 74 7.07 -3.20 6.84
C VAL A 74 7.83 -1.97 7.32
N ALA A 75 9.14 -2.08 7.48
CA ALA A 75 9.98 -0.97 7.95
C ALA A 75 9.98 0.17 6.93
N LEU A 76 9.88 1.42 7.40
CA LEU A 76 9.86 2.59 6.52
C LEU A 76 11.13 2.73 5.69
N GLU A 77 12.24 2.26 6.17
CA GLU A 77 13.51 2.32 5.42
C GLU A 77 13.49 1.48 4.14
N SER A 78 12.54 0.53 4.03
CA SER A 78 12.37 -0.27 2.83
C SER A 78 11.21 0.20 1.96
N VAL A 79 10.68 1.39 2.24
CA VAL A 79 9.50 1.97 1.59
C VAL A 79 9.87 3.26 0.89
N SER A 80 9.33 3.47 -0.32
CA SER A 80 9.43 4.75 -1.01
C SER A 80 8.06 5.23 -1.39
N CYS A 81 7.87 6.57 -1.37
CA CYS A 81 6.60 7.14 -1.79
C CYS A 81 6.56 7.25 -3.31
N GLU A 82 5.69 6.47 -3.94
CA GLU A 82 5.54 6.48 -5.40
C GLU A 82 4.63 7.61 -5.85
N TYR A 83 3.62 7.96 -5.06
CA TYR A 83 2.64 8.97 -5.43
C TYR A 83 2.05 9.60 -4.19
N SER A 84 1.88 10.91 -4.22
CA SER A 84 1.18 11.62 -3.15
C SER A 84 0.42 12.82 -3.71
N ALA A 85 -0.90 12.75 -3.70
CA ALA A 85 -1.75 13.88 -4.05
C ALA A 85 -1.96 14.82 -2.86
N ALA A 86 -1.42 14.46 -1.71
CA ALA A 86 -1.58 15.21 -0.47
C ALA A 86 -0.61 16.38 -0.33
N ARG A 87 0.29 16.54 -1.25
CA ARG A 87 1.39 17.49 -1.13
C ARG A 87 1.10 18.91 -1.58
N ASP A 88 -0.01 19.17 -2.05
CA ASP A 88 -0.33 20.50 -2.60
C ASP A 88 -0.67 21.51 -1.55
#